data_390a161c71bd19f7dc8c8457bdb2a46d
#
_entry.id   390a161c71bd19f7dc8c8457bdb2a46d
#
_cell.length_a   1.000
_cell.length_b   1.000
_cell.length_c   1.000
_cell.angle_alpha   90.00
_cell.angle_beta   90.00
_cell.angle_gamma   90.00
#
_symmetry.space_group_name_H-M   'P 1'
#
loop_
_entity.id
_entity.type
_entity.pdbx_description
1 polymer ?
#
loop_
_entity_poly.entity_id
_entity_poly.type
_entity_poly.pdbx_seq_one_letter_code
_entity_poly.pdbx_strand_id
1 'polypeptide(L)'
;MKRSKVANASIYFNIPEPRNQLLKNGIVYTCRHKKRINTGVTVARRGDFKKSVKLAIVDVRYIGRVEKSQELKPYLKESGFETTKEWGSKIKDGLPGHLYKVRLSL
;
A
#
# COMPACT_ATOMS: atom_id res chain seq x y z
N MET A 1 22.87 -19.37 -2.27
CA MET A 1 22.21 -19.00 -2.29
C MET A 1 21.37 -18.80 -2.14
N LYS A 2 21.06 -18.47 -2.03
CA LYS A 2 20.27 -17.97 -1.90
C LYS A 2 19.28 -17.76 -1.93
N ARG A 3 18.92 -17.50 -1.86
CA ARG A 3 17.90 -17.11 -1.79
C ARG A 3 16.96 -16.61 -1.88
N SER A 4 16.67 -16.65 -2.48
CA SER A 4 15.81 -15.65 -2.63
C SER A 4 14.84 -15.57 -1.92
N LYS A 5 14.51 -15.54 -1.64
CA LYS A 5 13.69 -15.32 -0.79
C LYS A 5 12.75 -14.30 -0.82
N VAL A 6 11.70 -14.34 -0.33
CA VAL A 6 11.04 -13.08 -0.24
C VAL A 6 11.94 -12.15 0.50
N ALA A 7 12.60 -11.34 -0.26
CA ALA A 7 13.56 -10.41 0.32
C ALA A 7 12.94 -9.08 0.67
N ASN A 8 11.68 -8.87 0.29
CA ASN A 8 11.05 -7.58 0.44
C ASN A 8 10.49 -7.39 1.83
N ALA A 9 10.64 -6.18 2.35
CA ALA A 9 10.00 -5.82 3.61
C ALA A 9 8.48 -5.93 3.47
N SER A 10 7.82 -6.33 4.54
CA SER A 10 6.36 -6.38 4.57
C SER A 10 5.76 -5.00 4.33
N ILE A 11 4.54 -4.97 3.83
CA ILE A 11 3.80 -3.74 3.67
C ILE A 11 2.66 -3.73 4.68
N TYR A 12 2.54 -2.62 5.44
CA TYR A 12 1.59 -2.54 6.54
C TYR A 12 0.34 -1.78 6.15
N PHE A 13 -0.82 -2.35 6.48
CA PHE A 13 -2.12 -1.73 6.24
C PHE A 13 -2.83 -1.55 7.57
N ASN A 14 -2.43 -0.52 8.31
CA ASN A 14 -3.01 -0.22 9.62
C ASN A 14 -4.26 0.64 9.55
N ILE A 15 -4.47 1.32 8.42
CA ILE A 15 -5.66 2.13 8.21
C ILE A 15 -6.74 1.23 7.63
N PRO A 16 -7.95 1.21 8.24
CA PRO A 16 -8.99 0.25 7.84
C PRO A 16 -9.44 0.37 6.40
N GLU A 17 -9.56 1.57 5.86
CA GLU A 17 -10.12 1.77 4.53
C GLU A 17 -9.32 1.06 3.44
N PRO A 18 -8.00 1.31 3.29
CA PRO A 18 -7.24 0.58 2.27
C PRO A 18 -7.09 -0.90 2.60
N ARG A 19 -7.00 -1.25 3.89
CA ARG A 19 -6.90 -2.65 4.29
C ARG A 19 -8.13 -3.43 3.84
N ASN A 20 -9.32 -2.89 4.09
CA ASN A 20 -10.56 -3.54 3.71
C ASN A 20 -10.71 -3.60 2.19
N GLN A 21 -10.28 -2.55 1.49
CA GLN A 21 -10.29 -2.54 0.04
C GLN A 21 -9.47 -3.71 -0.52
N LEU A 22 -8.26 -3.89 0.00
CA LEU A 22 -7.39 -4.97 -0.45
C LEU A 22 -7.99 -6.35 -0.17
N LEU A 23 -8.42 -6.56 1.07
CA LEU A 23 -8.90 -7.89 1.48
C LEU A 23 -10.22 -8.26 0.84
N LYS A 24 -11.08 -7.29 0.61
CA LYS A 24 -12.41 -7.53 0.07
C LYS A 24 -12.42 -7.61 -1.46
N ASN A 25 -11.65 -6.75 -2.11
CA ASN A 25 -11.68 -6.62 -3.56
C ASN A 25 -10.41 -7.13 -4.26
N GLY A 26 -9.39 -7.50 -3.50
CA GLY A 26 -8.18 -8.09 -4.06
C GLY A 26 -7.17 -7.12 -4.62
N ILE A 27 -7.46 -5.82 -4.56
CA ILE A 27 -6.59 -4.79 -5.11
C ILE A 27 -6.78 -3.49 -4.34
N VAL A 28 -5.68 -2.77 -4.11
CA VAL A 28 -5.74 -1.43 -3.53
C VAL A 28 -4.61 -0.58 -4.11
N TYR A 29 -4.89 0.70 -4.34
CA TYR A 29 -3.85 1.69 -4.59
C TYR A 29 -3.56 2.38 -3.27
N THR A 30 -2.29 2.47 -2.90
CA THR A 30 -1.88 3.08 -1.65
C THR A 30 -0.73 4.05 -1.90
N CYS A 31 -0.75 5.18 -1.20
CA CYS A 31 0.27 6.21 -1.33
C CYS A 31 1.06 6.29 -0.04
N ARG A 32 2.38 6.24 -0.16
CA ARG A 32 3.29 6.22 0.99
C ARG A 32 4.31 7.33 0.84
N HIS A 33 4.61 7.98 1.96
CA HIS A 33 5.58 9.07 1.96
C HIS A 33 6.98 8.59 1.54
N LYS A 34 7.41 7.45 2.07
CA LYS A 34 8.73 6.90 1.74
C LYS A 34 8.63 5.94 0.57
N LYS A 35 9.58 6.07 -0.36
CA LYS A 35 9.66 5.14 -1.47
C LYS A 35 10.21 3.81 -0.97
N ARG A 36 9.51 2.73 -1.33
CA ARG A 36 9.99 1.38 -1.01
C ARG A 36 11.22 1.07 -1.87
N ILE A 37 12.19 0.41 -1.27
CA ILE A 37 13.39 0.00 -1.99
C ILE A 37 13.07 -1.12 -2.97
N ASN A 38 12.24 -2.05 -2.53
CA ASN A 38 11.89 -3.22 -3.33
C ASN A 38 10.39 -3.29 -3.58
N THR A 39 10.02 -3.81 -4.75
CA THR A 39 8.64 -4.11 -5.11
C THR A 39 8.56 -5.61 -5.41
N GLY A 40 7.36 -6.09 -5.77
CA GLY A 40 7.16 -7.50 -6.05
C GLY A 40 6.41 -8.19 -4.93
N VAL A 41 6.64 -9.49 -4.81
CA VAL A 41 5.87 -10.31 -3.86
C VAL A 41 6.36 -10.08 -2.44
N THR A 42 5.43 -9.84 -1.53
CA THR A 42 5.73 -9.66 -0.12
C THR A 42 4.50 -10.00 0.71
N VAL A 43 4.57 -9.76 2.01
CA VAL A 43 3.48 -10.04 2.94
C VAL A 43 2.83 -8.73 3.35
N ALA A 44 1.51 -8.65 3.22
CA ALA A 44 0.73 -7.55 3.78
C ALA A 44 0.42 -7.88 5.24
N ARG A 45 0.66 -6.93 6.13
CA ARG A 45 0.47 -7.10 7.57
C ARG A 45 -0.28 -5.92 8.17
N ARG A 46 -0.80 -6.13 9.35
CA ARG A 46 -1.27 -5.02 10.19
C ARG A 46 -0.63 -5.15 11.56
N GLY A 47 -0.56 -4.03 12.29
CA GLY A 47 0.08 -4.01 13.59
C GLY A 47 1.38 -3.22 13.53
N ASP A 48 2.25 -3.46 14.48
CA ASP A 48 3.54 -2.80 14.47
C ASP A 48 4.64 -3.83 14.20
N PHE A 49 5.86 -3.36 14.16
CA PHE A 49 7.02 -4.18 13.86
C PHE A 49 7.14 -5.40 14.79
N LYS A 50 6.77 -5.24 16.06
CA LYS A 50 6.92 -6.31 17.05
C LYS A 50 5.71 -7.22 17.12
N LYS A 51 4.52 -6.67 16.90
CA LYS A 51 3.28 -7.43 17.01
C LYS A 51 2.46 -7.21 15.75
N SER A 52 2.77 -7.96 14.74
CA SER A 52 2.04 -7.84 13.49
C SER A 52 1.30 -9.12 13.16
N VAL A 53 0.19 -8.95 12.46
CA VAL A 53 -0.62 -10.06 11.98
C VAL A 53 -0.51 -10.09 10.47
N LYS A 54 -0.21 -11.26 9.94
CA LYS A 54 -0.18 -11.47 8.49
C LYS A 54 -1.60 -11.41 7.95
N LEU A 55 -1.80 -10.60 6.90
CA LEU A 55 -3.09 -10.49 6.24
C LEU A 55 -3.14 -11.33 4.97
N ALA A 56 -2.11 -11.24 4.14
CA ALA A 56 -2.12 -11.90 2.84
C ALA A 56 -0.74 -11.83 2.19
N ILE A 57 -0.53 -12.67 1.19
CA ILE A 57 0.60 -12.54 0.28
C ILE A 57 0.14 -11.62 -0.85
N VAL A 58 0.95 -10.64 -1.19
CA VAL A 58 0.59 -9.62 -2.17
C VAL A 58 1.70 -9.37 -3.16
N ASP A 59 1.35 -8.78 -4.29
CA ASP A 59 2.30 -8.29 -5.28
C ASP A 59 2.21 -6.77 -5.27
N VAL A 60 3.34 -6.11 -5.03
CA VAL A 60 3.43 -4.65 -4.92
C VAL A 60 4.12 -4.09 -6.16
N ARG A 61 3.48 -3.13 -6.81
CA ARG A 61 4.05 -2.46 -7.98
C ARG A 61 4.10 -0.96 -7.76
N TYR A 62 5.21 -0.37 -8.15
CA TYR A 62 5.37 1.07 -8.08
C TYR A 62 4.68 1.74 -9.28
N ILE A 63 3.85 2.74 -9.01
CA ILE A 63 3.14 3.48 -10.05
C ILE A 63 3.86 4.78 -10.36
N GLY A 64 4.20 5.56 -9.32
CA GLY A 64 4.87 6.83 -9.55
C GLY A 64 4.81 7.75 -8.35
N ARG A 65 5.42 8.91 -8.51
CA ARG A 65 5.46 9.93 -7.48
C ARG A 65 4.20 10.78 -7.52
N VAL A 66 3.70 11.14 -6.35
CA VAL A 66 2.51 11.97 -6.19
C VAL A 66 2.90 13.23 -5.43
N GLU A 67 2.66 14.39 -6.03
CA GLU A 67 2.95 15.68 -5.38
C GLU A 67 1.74 16.26 -4.67
N LYS A 68 0.56 16.14 -5.28
CA LYS A 68 -0.67 16.74 -4.77
C LYS A 68 -1.78 15.71 -4.70
N SER A 69 -2.70 15.88 -3.74
CA SER A 69 -3.78 14.92 -3.55
C SER A 69 -4.68 14.77 -4.78
N GLN A 70 -4.83 15.82 -5.60
CA GLN A 70 -5.64 15.72 -6.81
C GLN A 70 -5.12 14.67 -7.78
N GLU A 71 -3.83 14.38 -7.75
CA GLU A 71 -3.23 13.37 -8.63
C GLU A 71 -3.68 11.96 -8.27
N LEU A 72 -4.27 11.78 -7.11
CA LEU A 72 -4.79 10.48 -6.68
C LEU A 72 -6.15 10.15 -7.27
N LYS A 73 -6.82 11.12 -7.89
CA LYS A 73 -8.18 10.96 -8.39
C LYS A 73 -8.38 9.74 -9.29
N PRO A 74 -7.50 9.45 -10.27
CA PRO A 74 -7.69 8.28 -11.12
C PRO A 74 -7.68 6.95 -10.37
N TYR A 75 -7.12 6.93 -9.16
CA TYR A 75 -6.94 5.71 -8.37
C TYR A 75 -7.90 5.62 -7.19
N LEU A 76 -8.76 6.62 -7.05
CA LEU A 76 -9.61 6.75 -5.87
C LEU A 76 -10.56 5.57 -5.68
N LYS A 77 -11.11 5.07 -6.77
CA LYS A 77 -12.09 4.00 -6.72
C LYS A 77 -11.57 2.76 -5.99
N GLU A 78 -10.29 2.48 -6.13
CA GLU A 78 -9.68 1.30 -5.52
C GLU A 78 -8.69 1.67 -4.42
N SER A 79 -8.91 2.82 -3.78
CA SER A 79 -8.09 3.26 -2.66
C SER A 79 -8.68 2.86 -1.30
N GLY A 80 -9.97 2.63 -1.27
CA GLY A 80 -10.70 2.44 -0.02
C GLY A 80 -11.26 3.73 0.55
N PHE A 81 -10.84 4.88 0.02
CA PHE A 81 -11.33 6.19 0.48
C PHE A 81 -12.39 6.73 -0.48
N GLU A 82 -13.21 7.65 0.02
CA GLU A 82 -14.28 8.23 -0.78
C GLU A 82 -13.87 9.51 -1.50
N THR A 83 -12.88 10.22 -0.95
CA THR A 83 -12.39 11.46 -1.57
C THR A 83 -10.86 11.49 -1.56
N THR A 84 -10.30 12.25 -2.50
CA THR A 84 -8.86 12.42 -2.54
C THR A 84 -8.37 13.21 -1.33
N LYS A 85 -9.21 14.10 -0.80
CA LYS A 85 -8.86 14.86 0.38
C LYS A 85 -8.72 13.96 1.60
N GLU A 86 -9.66 13.03 1.77
CA GLU A 86 -9.59 12.06 2.86
C GLU A 86 -8.34 11.21 2.73
N TRP A 87 -8.12 10.68 1.53
CA TRP A 87 -6.95 9.85 1.25
C TRP A 87 -5.65 10.59 1.59
N GLY A 88 -5.53 11.82 1.08
CA GLY A 88 -4.32 12.62 1.34
C GLY A 88 -4.09 12.87 2.82
N SER A 89 -5.17 13.09 3.59
CA SER A 89 -5.05 13.35 5.01
C SER A 89 -4.58 12.13 5.80
N LYS A 90 -4.73 10.93 5.25
CA LYS A 90 -4.34 9.69 5.91
C LYS A 90 -2.94 9.21 5.56
N ILE A 91 -2.26 9.89 4.65
CA ILE A 91 -0.89 9.54 4.31
C ILE A 91 0.01 9.99 5.45
N LYS A 92 0.66 9.03 6.11
CA LYS A 92 1.57 9.32 7.20
C LYS A 92 2.71 10.19 6.66
N ASP A 93 2.99 11.29 7.34
CA ASP A 93 4.00 12.28 6.97
C ASP A 93 3.66 13.06 5.70
N GLY A 94 2.48 12.82 5.12
CA GLY A 94 1.94 13.65 4.05
C GLY A 94 2.57 13.48 2.67
N LEU A 95 2.16 14.36 1.76
CA LEU A 95 2.71 14.42 0.41
C LEU A 95 3.90 15.39 0.40
N PRO A 96 4.84 15.23 -0.54
CA PRO A 96 4.79 14.27 -1.65
C PRO A 96 5.01 12.84 -1.21
N GLY A 97 4.55 11.92 -2.02
CA GLY A 97 4.66 10.51 -1.71
C GLY A 97 4.79 9.66 -2.96
N HIS A 98 4.64 8.38 -2.77
CA HIS A 98 4.81 7.40 -3.84
C HIS A 98 3.60 6.48 -3.87
N LEU A 99 3.07 6.26 -5.07
CA LEU A 99 1.87 5.47 -5.27
C LEU A 99 2.23 4.06 -5.67
N TYR A 100 1.55 3.11 -5.04
CA TYR A 100 1.75 1.69 -5.30
C TYR A 100 0.42 1.02 -5.59
N LYS A 101 0.46 0.03 -6.48
CA LYS A 101 -0.64 -0.88 -6.72
C LYS A 101 -0.33 -2.17 -5.98
N VAL A 102 -1.24 -2.62 -5.13
CA VAL A 102 -1.06 -3.84 -4.34
C VAL A 102 -2.21 -4.78 -4.66
N ARG A 103 -1.87 -6.01 -5.07
CA ARG A 103 -2.86 -7.02 -5.42
C ARG A 103 -2.61 -8.27 -4.60
N LEU A 104 -3.69 -8.97 -4.26
CA LEU A 104 -3.55 -10.29 -3.64
C LEU A 104 -2.86 -11.23 -4.63
N SER A 105 -1.87 -11.95 -4.13
CA SER A 105 -1.14 -12.93 -4.92
C SER A 105 -1.66 -14.32 -4.56
N LEU A 106 -1.94 -15.10 -5.55
CA LEU A 106 -2.44 -16.46 -5.33
C LEU A 106 -1.31 -17.47 -5.25
#